data_259a90ab2a012d9f20edd279683cc72f
#
_entry.id   259a90ab2a012d9f20edd279683cc72f
#
_cell.length_a   1.000
_cell.length_b   1.000
_cell.length_c   1.000
_cell.angle_alpha   90.00
_cell.angle_beta   90.00
_cell.angle_gamma   90.00
#
_symmetry.space_group_name_H-M   'P 1'
#
loop_
_entity.id
_entity.type
_entity.pdbx_description
1 polymer ?
#
loop_
_entity_poly.entity_id
_entity_poly.type
_entity_poly.pdbx_seq_one_letter_code
_entity_poly.pdbx_strand_id
1 'polypeptide(L)'
;MTCFGQGGMVNTYIDPKTGTPYDFGVETFLDIGNASAFFERFGVERAAVTQANTTTQYIDFNSGHPVNLSLPSSNAQIAAMEKFLEVVKPWTNYLQPGYWNFPVPEDIPEDFLIPYGEFITKYGLEDAIPIIYESTGLGLGNMTQETTMFVLQAFGTYMAEAIVGEVDSYHPATGGNQALYNAIEQDLGDDVLYNSTVLHSSRTDSGVLLTVQNHISGSKTLIHARQLLIAIEPTTMSTAALDLDTNEKKVLSKFTYTREYSGIVNNSAFVAPMSYANMAAGAAPDNYLILPDSSFTNTISYMGSNNLFHVIIVGNNTLDERGAKALLQENFETLLKAGRLGESYKGQQINWVDFSVHGPMHARVSPEDVQAGFFQQLYALQGQRSTWWTGGAFACNFQTTLWEFDETLIPNIIANL
;
A
#
# COMPACT_ATOMS: atom_id res chain seq x y z
N MET A 1 -16.93 -5.99 5.98
CA MET A 1 -16.18 -4.72 6.07
C MET A 1 -17.21 -3.60 6.22
N THR A 2 -16.98 -2.69 7.11
CA THR A 2 -17.91 -1.56 7.38
C THR A 2 -17.27 -0.30 6.83
N CYS A 3 -17.97 0.42 5.97
CA CYS A 3 -17.49 1.70 5.43
C CYS A 3 -17.73 2.81 6.48
N PHE A 4 -16.65 3.42 6.96
CA PHE A 4 -16.70 4.56 7.90
C PHE A 4 -16.32 5.88 7.23
N GLY A 5 -15.68 5.84 6.05
CA GLY A 5 -15.26 6.98 5.24
C GLY A 5 -14.85 6.56 3.84
N GLN A 6 -14.67 7.51 2.95
CA GLN A 6 -14.15 7.31 1.60
C GLN A 6 -12.61 7.34 1.60
N GLY A 7 -11.99 6.72 0.59
CA GLY A 7 -10.56 6.80 0.33
C GLY A 7 -9.73 5.58 0.70
N GLY A 8 -10.32 4.57 1.34
CA GLY A 8 -9.63 3.32 1.67
C GLY A 8 -8.42 3.53 2.59
N MET A 9 -7.20 3.47 2.04
CA MET A 9 -5.94 3.67 2.77
C MET A 9 -5.51 5.15 2.84
N VAL A 10 -6.32 6.08 2.36
CA VAL A 10 -6.06 7.52 2.53
C VAL A 10 -6.43 7.93 3.95
N ASN A 11 -5.47 8.48 4.66
CA ASN A 11 -5.66 8.98 6.01
C ASN A 11 -4.96 10.33 6.16
N THR A 12 -5.70 11.35 6.55
CA THR A 12 -5.18 12.68 6.86
C THR A 12 -5.61 13.10 8.26
N TYR A 13 -4.65 13.38 9.11
CA TYR A 13 -4.88 14.02 10.39
C TYR A 13 -4.80 15.54 10.24
N ILE A 14 -5.83 16.25 10.66
CA ILE A 14 -5.82 17.72 10.71
C ILE A 14 -5.50 18.14 12.15
N ASP A 15 -4.36 18.79 12.36
CA ASP A 15 -4.02 19.29 13.70
C ASP A 15 -5.05 20.35 14.15
N PRO A 16 -5.78 20.12 15.25
CA PRO A 16 -6.87 21.00 15.65
C PRO A 16 -6.40 22.38 16.12
N LYS A 17 -5.11 22.57 16.38
CA LYS A 17 -4.56 23.86 16.84
C LYS A 17 -4.07 24.73 15.69
N THR A 18 -3.52 24.12 14.65
CA THR A 18 -2.88 24.83 13.55
C THR A 18 -3.66 24.73 12.25
N GLY A 19 -4.57 23.74 12.10
CA GLY A 19 -5.25 23.40 10.86
C GLY A 19 -4.35 22.72 9.83
N THR A 20 -3.12 22.36 10.21
CA THR A 20 -2.16 21.72 9.30
C THR A 20 -2.58 20.28 9.02
N PRO A 21 -2.70 19.86 7.74
CA PRO A 21 -2.92 18.48 7.38
C PRO A 21 -1.63 17.66 7.46
N TYR A 22 -1.74 16.41 7.88
CA TYR A 22 -0.67 15.43 7.92
C TYR A 22 -1.19 14.12 7.33
N ASP A 23 -0.73 13.77 6.15
CA ASP A 23 -1.05 12.50 5.52
C ASP A 23 -0.20 11.39 6.16
N PHE A 24 -0.85 10.26 6.49
CA PHE A 24 -0.21 9.09 7.08
C PHE A 24 -0.77 7.78 6.49
N GLY A 25 -1.20 7.83 5.27
CA GLY A 25 -1.65 6.72 4.43
C GLY A 25 -1.05 6.88 3.04
N VAL A 26 -1.90 7.05 2.03
CA VAL A 26 -1.44 7.46 0.70
C VAL A 26 -0.83 8.85 0.79
N GLU A 27 0.41 9.01 0.35
CA GLU A 27 1.15 10.26 0.47
C GLU A 27 1.22 11.03 -0.86
N THR A 28 1.10 10.35 -2.01
CA THR A 28 1.27 10.97 -3.33
C THR A 28 0.42 10.30 -4.40
N PHE A 29 0.18 11.04 -5.48
CA PHE A 29 -0.48 10.59 -6.70
C PHE A 29 0.46 10.80 -7.87
N LEU A 30 0.59 9.81 -8.75
CA LEU A 30 1.34 9.94 -10.01
C LEU A 30 0.42 10.50 -11.09
N ASP A 31 0.97 11.34 -11.97
CA ASP A 31 0.24 11.90 -13.12
C ASP A 31 0.25 10.91 -14.31
N ILE A 32 -0.45 9.81 -14.12
CA ILE A 32 -0.62 8.75 -15.13
C ILE A 32 -2.10 8.60 -15.50
N GLY A 33 -2.36 8.11 -16.70
CA GLY A 33 -3.73 7.92 -17.21
C GLY A 33 -4.55 9.19 -17.10
N ASN A 34 -5.73 9.10 -16.51
CA ASN A 34 -6.66 10.22 -16.29
C ASN A 34 -6.56 10.85 -14.88
N ALA A 35 -5.47 10.63 -14.15
CA ALA A 35 -5.35 11.08 -12.77
C ALA A 35 -5.55 12.60 -12.60
N SER A 36 -4.93 13.41 -13.47
CA SER A 36 -5.12 14.88 -13.49
C SER A 36 -6.56 15.29 -13.74
N ALA A 37 -7.21 14.69 -14.74
CA ALA A 37 -8.61 14.96 -15.08
C ALA A 37 -9.57 14.53 -13.95
N PHE A 38 -9.21 13.51 -13.18
CA PHE A 38 -9.99 13.08 -12.03
C PHE A 38 -9.98 14.14 -10.91
N PHE A 39 -8.83 14.74 -10.62
CA PHE A 39 -8.73 15.88 -9.69
C PHE A 39 -9.53 17.08 -10.18
N GLU A 40 -9.42 17.42 -11.47
CA GLU A 40 -10.16 18.54 -12.09
C GLU A 40 -11.68 18.34 -12.02
N ARG A 41 -12.16 17.11 -12.24
CA ARG A 41 -13.58 16.76 -12.15
C ARG A 41 -14.17 17.12 -10.78
N PHE A 42 -13.42 16.89 -9.70
CA PHE A 42 -13.87 17.17 -8.34
C PHE A 42 -13.44 18.55 -7.82
N GLY A 43 -12.81 19.37 -8.67
CA GLY A 43 -12.40 20.73 -8.31
C GLY A 43 -11.29 20.80 -7.26
N VAL A 44 -10.45 19.76 -7.17
CA VAL A 44 -9.34 19.70 -6.21
C VAL A 44 -8.05 20.19 -6.87
N GLU A 45 -7.52 21.32 -6.39
CA GLU A 45 -6.25 21.85 -6.85
C GLU A 45 -5.09 20.93 -6.41
N ARG A 46 -4.05 20.85 -7.28
CA ARG A 46 -2.87 20.01 -7.07
C ARG A 46 -1.66 20.87 -6.70
N ALA A 47 -0.79 20.33 -5.87
CA ALA A 47 0.51 20.89 -5.54
C ALA A 47 1.61 19.83 -5.69
N ALA A 48 2.82 20.27 -6.03
CA ALA A 48 3.98 19.38 -6.06
C ALA A 48 4.29 18.82 -4.66
N VAL A 49 4.73 17.58 -4.62
CA VAL A 49 5.12 16.93 -3.36
C VAL A 49 6.33 17.65 -2.77
N THR A 50 6.24 17.99 -1.50
CA THR A 50 7.34 18.59 -0.73
C THR A 50 7.70 17.69 0.44
N GLN A 51 8.99 17.41 0.59
CA GLN A 51 9.48 16.61 1.71
C GLN A 51 9.89 17.50 2.88
N ALA A 52 9.64 17.03 4.10
CA ALA A 52 10.15 17.68 5.31
C ALA A 52 11.70 17.61 5.33
N ASN A 53 12.33 18.69 5.74
CA ASN A 53 13.78 18.67 5.95
C ASN A 53 14.10 17.92 7.25
N THR A 54 14.53 16.66 7.11
CA THR A 54 14.80 15.75 8.22
C THR A 54 16.23 15.24 8.17
N THR A 55 16.72 14.78 9.32
CA THR A 55 17.96 14.00 9.42
C THR A 55 17.60 12.59 9.87
N THR A 56 17.93 11.59 9.05
CA THR A 56 17.60 10.20 9.36
C THR A 56 18.74 9.52 10.11
N GLN A 57 18.41 8.84 11.21
CA GLN A 57 19.27 7.90 11.91
C GLN A 57 18.86 6.47 11.58
N TYR A 58 19.81 5.69 11.07
CA TYR A 58 19.62 4.26 10.85
C TYR A 58 19.99 3.50 12.12
N ILE A 59 19.01 2.75 12.64
CA ILE A 59 19.15 2.02 13.92
C ILE A 59 18.53 0.64 13.74
N ASP A 60 19.18 -0.37 14.26
CA ASP A 60 18.53 -1.67 14.46
C ASP A 60 17.58 -1.58 15.66
N PHE A 61 16.29 -1.54 15.42
CA PHE A 61 15.28 -1.37 16.47
C PHE A 61 15.17 -2.57 17.42
N ASN A 62 15.70 -3.74 17.04
CA ASN A 62 15.74 -4.91 17.91
C ASN A 62 16.82 -4.78 18.98
N SER A 63 17.93 -4.13 18.67
CA SER A 63 19.06 -3.95 19.59
C SER A 63 19.22 -2.52 20.10
N GLY A 64 18.66 -1.53 19.40
CA GLY A 64 18.84 -0.10 19.63
C GLY A 64 20.24 0.41 19.20
N HIS A 65 21.04 -0.40 18.51
CA HIS A 65 22.37 0.02 18.05
C HIS A 65 22.30 0.77 16.73
N PRO A 66 23.09 1.87 16.56
CA PRO A 66 23.21 2.54 15.26
C PRO A 66 23.73 1.60 14.20
N VAL A 67 23.19 1.70 13.01
CA VAL A 67 23.68 1.06 11.80
C VAL A 67 24.41 2.12 10.96
N ASN A 68 25.72 2.00 10.86
CA ASN A 68 26.55 2.94 10.07
C ASN A 68 26.39 2.62 8.58
N LEU A 69 25.25 2.97 8.03
CA LEU A 69 24.91 2.75 6.64
C LEU A 69 25.50 3.86 5.76
N SER A 70 26.20 3.48 4.71
CA SER A 70 26.74 4.38 3.69
C SER A 70 25.80 4.36 2.49
N LEU A 71 24.83 5.26 2.45
CA LEU A 71 23.92 5.32 1.30
C LEU A 71 24.67 5.69 0.01
N PRO A 72 24.23 5.19 -1.15
CA PRO A 72 24.74 5.65 -2.43
C PRO A 72 24.48 7.14 -2.58
N SER A 73 25.33 7.86 -3.31
CA SER A 73 25.05 9.26 -3.65
C SER A 73 23.75 9.36 -4.46
N SER A 74 23.06 10.51 -4.38
CA SER A 74 21.84 10.73 -5.16
C SER A 74 22.02 10.45 -6.65
N ASN A 75 23.18 10.82 -7.22
CA ASN A 75 23.48 10.52 -8.61
C ASN A 75 23.63 9.01 -8.87
N ALA A 76 24.22 8.25 -7.95
CA ALA A 76 24.33 6.80 -8.08
C ALA A 76 22.95 6.13 -7.98
N GLN A 77 22.12 6.59 -7.06
CA GLN A 77 20.75 6.11 -6.92
C GLN A 77 19.90 6.36 -8.19
N ILE A 78 19.97 7.57 -8.76
CA ILE A 78 19.27 7.91 -10.00
C ILE A 78 19.79 7.06 -11.16
N ALA A 79 21.12 6.94 -11.33
CA ALA A 79 21.70 6.10 -12.38
C ALA A 79 21.29 4.62 -12.25
N ALA A 80 21.21 4.10 -11.01
CA ALA A 80 20.71 2.75 -10.77
C ALA A 80 19.20 2.63 -11.08
N MET A 81 18.42 3.68 -10.84
CA MET A 81 16.98 3.71 -11.17
C MET A 81 16.74 3.80 -12.67
N GLU A 82 17.54 4.58 -13.41
CA GLU A 82 17.52 4.60 -14.89
C GLU A 82 17.83 3.21 -15.46
N LYS A 83 18.85 2.55 -14.92
CA LYS A 83 19.18 1.16 -15.30
C LYS A 83 18.09 0.17 -14.94
N PHE A 84 17.44 0.34 -13.78
CA PHE A 84 16.26 -0.45 -13.39
C PHE A 84 15.15 -0.30 -14.43
N LEU A 85 14.84 0.93 -14.85
CA LEU A 85 13.84 1.20 -15.89
C LEU A 85 14.16 0.51 -17.21
N GLU A 86 15.42 0.53 -17.67
CA GLU A 86 15.83 -0.18 -18.89
C GLU A 86 15.48 -1.67 -18.82
N VAL A 87 15.63 -2.29 -17.63
CA VAL A 87 15.34 -3.71 -17.42
C VAL A 87 13.83 -3.99 -17.35
N VAL A 88 13.06 -3.17 -16.61
CA VAL A 88 11.66 -3.50 -16.30
C VAL A 88 10.66 -2.94 -17.30
N LYS A 89 10.99 -1.87 -18.02
CA LYS A 89 10.11 -1.20 -18.99
C LYS A 89 9.52 -2.13 -20.07
N PRO A 90 10.23 -3.15 -20.59
CA PRO A 90 9.64 -4.13 -21.50
C PRO A 90 8.49 -4.95 -20.91
N TRP A 91 8.42 -5.05 -19.59
CA TRP A 91 7.42 -5.86 -18.87
C TRP A 91 6.24 -5.04 -18.33
N THR A 92 6.24 -3.71 -18.55
CA THR A 92 5.19 -2.82 -18.00
C THR A 92 3.80 -3.34 -18.31
N ASN A 93 3.51 -3.67 -19.56
CA ASN A 93 2.19 -4.14 -19.99
C ASN A 93 1.76 -5.49 -19.38
N TYR A 94 2.65 -6.25 -18.76
CA TYR A 94 2.31 -7.51 -18.09
C TYR A 94 1.74 -7.28 -16.69
N LEU A 95 2.16 -6.16 -16.05
CA LEU A 95 1.88 -5.88 -14.65
C LEU A 95 1.02 -4.62 -14.44
N GLN A 96 1.06 -3.65 -15.37
CA GLN A 96 0.42 -2.35 -15.24
C GLN A 96 -0.46 -2.02 -16.46
N PRO A 97 -1.67 -1.47 -16.26
CA PRO A 97 -2.25 -1.15 -14.93
C PRO A 97 -2.76 -2.36 -14.17
N GLY A 98 -2.81 -3.54 -14.79
CA GLY A 98 -3.24 -4.81 -14.21
C GLY A 98 -2.76 -5.98 -15.07
N TYR A 99 -3.28 -7.19 -14.83
CA TYR A 99 -2.77 -8.44 -15.39
C TYR A 99 -3.48 -8.90 -16.69
N TRP A 100 -4.15 -7.98 -17.42
CA TRP A 100 -4.85 -8.34 -18.68
C TRP A 100 -3.93 -9.00 -19.72
N ASN A 101 -2.69 -8.53 -19.78
CA ASN A 101 -1.69 -9.01 -20.74
C ASN A 101 -0.63 -9.90 -20.07
N PHE A 102 -0.93 -10.43 -18.86
CA PHE A 102 0.01 -11.31 -18.19
C PHE A 102 0.28 -12.55 -19.09
N PRO A 103 1.56 -12.90 -19.33
CA PRO A 103 1.91 -13.94 -20.28
C PRO A 103 1.37 -15.32 -19.87
N VAL A 104 1.12 -16.17 -20.86
CA VAL A 104 0.79 -17.58 -20.62
C VAL A 104 1.96 -18.30 -19.95
N PRO A 105 1.72 -19.42 -19.25
CA PRO A 105 2.75 -20.10 -18.43
C PRO A 105 4.10 -20.33 -19.11
N GLU A 106 4.10 -20.70 -20.39
CA GLU A 106 5.31 -20.97 -21.16
C GLU A 106 6.11 -19.72 -21.55
N ASP A 107 5.50 -18.52 -21.51
CA ASP A 107 6.08 -17.25 -21.90
C ASP A 107 6.40 -16.33 -20.70
N ILE A 108 6.17 -16.80 -19.47
CA ILE A 108 6.47 -16.02 -18.26
C ILE A 108 7.98 -15.81 -18.16
N PRO A 109 8.46 -14.55 -18.03
CA PRO A 109 9.87 -14.30 -17.80
C PRO A 109 10.39 -15.03 -16.55
N GLU A 110 11.52 -15.74 -16.68
CA GLU A 110 12.13 -16.43 -15.53
C GLU A 110 12.42 -15.46 -14.37
N ASP A 111 12.78 -14.22 -14.70
CA ASP A 111 13.04 -13.17 -13.72
C ASP A 111 11.84 -12.82 -12.84
N PHE A 112 10.62 -13.06 -13.30
CA PHE A 112 9.42 -12.83 -12.49
C PHE A 112 9.29 -13.77 -11.31
N LEU A 113 9.91 -14.94 -11.39
CA LEU A 113 9.68 -16.07 -10.48
C LEU A 113 10.81 -16.24 -9.45
N ILE A 114 11.93 -15.54 -9.61
CA ILE A 114 13.05 -15.58 -8.67
C ILE A 114 12.87 -14.58 -7.52
N PRO A 115 13.58 -14.77 -6.38
CA PRO A 115 13.64 -13.78 -5.31
C PRO A 115 14.16 -12.43 -5.83
N TYR A 116 13.57 -11.33 -5.35
CA TYR A 116 13.95 -10.00 -5.80
C TYR A 116 15.42 -9.64 -5.54
N GLY A 117 16.00 -10.12 -4.42
CA GLY A 117 17.42 -9.93 -4.16
C GLY A 117 18.33 -10.58 -5.22
N GLU A 118 17.94 -11.74 -5.77
CA GLU A 118 18.66 -12.38 -6.88
C GLU A 118 18.52 -11.58 -8.18
N PHE A 119 17.32 -11.06 -8.47
CA PHE A 119 17.06 -10.17 -9.60
C PHE A 119 17.93 -8.91 -9.52
N ILE A 120 17.97 -8.24 -8.38
CA ILE A 120 18.80 -7.05 -8.16
C ILE A 120 20.29 -7.34 -8.39
N THR A 121 20.78 -8.42 -7.82
CA THR A 121 22.18 -8.83 -7.99
C THR A 121 22.52 -9.20 -9.44
N LYS A 122 21.59 -9.90 -10.11
CA LYS A 122 21.76 -10.28 -11.54
C LYS A 122 21.98 -9.06 -12.43
N TYR A 123 21.30 -7.98 -12.15
CA TYR A 123 21.36 -6.76 -12.96
C TYR A 123 22.26 -5.66 -12.37
N GLY A 124 22.85 -5.86 -11.18
CA GLY A 124 23.70 -4.88 -10.49
C GLY A 124 22.93 -3.58 -10.20
N LEU A 125 21.81 -3.70 -9.46
CA LEU A 125 20.85 -2.63 -9.16
C LEU A 125 20.81 -2.30 -7.66
N GLU A 126 21.81 -2.71 -6.90
CA GLU A 126 21.85 -2.60 -5.44
C GLU A 126 21.67 -1.14 -4.98
N ASP A 127 22.22 -0.18 -5.72
CA ASP A 127 22.12 1.26 -5.39
C ASP A 127 20.69 1.82 -5.54
N ALA A 128 19.79 1.12 -6.22
CA ALA A 128 18.37 1.50 -6.30
C ALA A 128 17.55 1.04 -5.08
N ILE A 129 18.03 0.04 -4.33
CA ILE A 129 17.27 -0.59 -3.24
C ILE A 129 16.83 0.40 -2.17
N PRO A 130 17.65 1.35 -1.67
CA PRO A 130 17.21 2.29 -0.65
C PRO A 130 15.97 3.07 -1.06
N ILE A 131 15.92 3.60 -2.30
CA ILE A 131 14.76 4.34 -2.80
C ILE A 131 13.55 3.44 -2.97
N ILE A 132 13.72 2.25 -3.56
CA ILE A 132 12.61 1.30 -3.78
C ILE A 132 12.00 0.89 -2.43
N TYR A 133 12.84 0.60 -1.43
CA TYR A 133 12.40 0.20 -0.11
C TYR A 133 11.64 1.32 0.61
N GLU A 134 12.17 2.54 0.58
CA GLU A 134 11.53 3.69 1.24
C GLU A 134 10.23 4.13 0.57
N SER A 135 10.09 3.90 -0.75
CA SER A 135 8.90 4.34 -1.50
C SER A 135 7.70 3.41 -1.29
N THR A 136 7.81 2.14 -1.67
CA THR A 136 6.69 1.18 -1.63
C THR A 136 7.09 -0.22 -1.19
N GLY A 137 8.38 -0.55 -1.29
CA GLY A 137 8.88 -1.90 -1.02
C GLY A 137 8.69 -2.34 0.42
N LEU A 138 8.64 -1.40 1.35
CA LEU A 138 8.50 -1.69 2.78
C LEU A 138 7.21 -2.45 3.11
N GLY A 139 6.10 -2.17 2.43
CA GLY A 139 4.81 -2.85 2.63
C GLY A 139 4.83 -4.35 2.28
N LEU A 140 5.83 -4.79 1.53
CA LEU A 140 6.06 -6.20 1.22
C LEU A 140 6.76 -6.98 2.35
N GLY A 141 7.21 -6.28 3.40
CA GLY A 141 8.08 -6.87 4.42
C GLY A 141 9.54 -6.89 3.95
N ASN A 142 10.23 -8.02 4.11
CA ASN A 142 11.57 -8.18 3.52
C ASN A 142 11.46 -8.43 2.00
N MET A 143 11.36 -7.35 1.23
CA MET A 143 11.09 -7.43 -0.21
C MET A 143 12.18 -8.18 -0.99
N THR A 144 13.41 -8.29 -0.48
CA THR A 144 14.49 -9.01 -1.18
C THR A 144 14.26 -10.51 -1.23
N GLN A 145 13.42 -11.04 -0.35
CA GLN A 145 13.01 -12.45 -0.31
C GLN A 145 11.70 -12.70 -1.08
N GLU A 146 10.99 -11.65 -1.46
CA GLU A 146 9.73 -11.78 -2.21
C GLU A 146 9.97 -12.09 -3.68
N THR A 147 8.99 -12.72 -4.31
CA THR A 147 9.01 -13.01 -5.74
C THR A 147 9.07 -11.71 -6.54
N THR A 148 10.00 -11.59 -7.46
CA THR A 148 10.34 -10.36 -8.20
C THR A 148 9.10 -9.67 -8.80
N MET A 149 8.20 -10.42 -9.46
CA MET A 149 7.03 -9.80 -10.08
C MET A 149 6.14 -9.03 -9.10
N PHE A 150 6.03 -9.47 -7.84
CA PHE A 150 5.21 -8.78 -6.84
C PHE A 150 5.89 -7.51 -6.31
N VAL A 151 7.21 -7.48 -6.29
CA VAL A 151 7.94 -6.24 -6.02
C VAL A 151 7.79 -5.27 -7.20
N LEU A 152 7.90 -5.75 -8.45
CA LEU A 152 7.66 -4.94 -9.65
C LEU A 152 6.20 -4.46 -9.77
N GLN A 153 5.25 -5.18 -9.21
CA GLN A 153 3.87 -4.76 -9.13
C GLN A 153 3.67 -3.64 -8.09
N ALA A 154 4.35 -3.71 -6.96
CA ALA A 154 4.28 -2.71 -5.90
C ALA A 154 5.10 -1.44 -6.23
N PHE A 155 6.30 -1.62 -6.80
CA PHE A 155 7.19 -0.57 -7.29
C PHE A 155 7.46 -0.81 -8.79
N GLY A 156 6.51 -0.49 -9.62
CA GLY A 156 6.64 -0.75 -11.04
C GLY A 156 7.29 0.38 -11.83
N THR A 157 7.14 0.30 -13.16
CA THR A 157 7.70 1.26 -14.10
C THR A 157 7.26 2.70 -13.78
N TYR A 158 5.99 2.93 -13.47
CA TYR A 158 5.47 4.29 -13.20
C TYR A 158 6.12 4.95 -11.99
N MET A 159 6.37 4.18 -10.91
CA MET A 159 7.08 4.71 -9.74
C MET A 159 8.54 5.04 -10.07
N ALA A 160 9.20 4.18 -10.83
CA ALA A 160 10.57 4.42 -11.26
C ALA A 160 10.66 5.63 -12.20
N GLU A 161 9.73 5.79 -13.14
CA GLU A 161 9.61 6.98 -14.01
C GLU A 161 9.41 8.26 -13.19
N ALA A 162 8.62 8.20 -12.10
CA ALA A 162 8.47 9.35 -11.21
C ALA A 162 9.76 9.69 -10.46
N ILE A 163 10.52 8.70 -10.01
CA ILE A 163 11.80 8.92 -9.32
C ILE A 163 12.84 9.58 -10.24
N VAL A 164 12.87 9.21 -11.53
CA VAL A 164 13.81 9.83 -12.50
C VAL A 164 13.26 11.12 -13.13
N GLY A 165 12.02 11.52 -12.79
CA GLY A 165 11.40 12.75 -13.24
C GLY A 165 10.75 12.68 -14.63
N GLU A 166 10.45 11.47 -15.14
CA GLU A 166 9.68 11.26 -16.37
C GLU A 166 8.16 11.38 -16.16
N VAL A 167 7.69 11.13 -14.93
CA VAL A 167 6.30 11.24 -14.50
C VAL A 167 6.22 12.20 -13.31
N ASP A 168 5.31 13.16 -13.36
CA ASP A 168 5.07 14.08 -12.24
C ASP A 168 4.33 13.38 -11.09
N SER A 169 4.58 13.86 -9.87
CA SER A 169 3.85 13.45 -8.68
C SER A 169 3.30 14.66 -7.93
N TYR A 170 2.11 14.52 -7.35
CA TYR A 170 1.41 15.61 -6.68
C TYR A 170 0.53 15.13 -5.53
N HIS A 171 0.04 16.09 -4.76
CA HIS A 171 -1.00 15.91 -3.75
C HIS A 171 -2.01 17.07 -3.82
N PRO A 172 -3.18 17.00 -3.15
CA PRO A 172 -4.07 18.13 -3.02
C PRO A 172 -3.35 19.34 -2.41
N ALA A 173 -3.53 20.52 -2.99
CA ALA A 173 -2.88 21.76 -2.53
C ALA A 173 -3.27 22.14 -1.10
N THR A 174 -4.44 21.72 -0.63
CA THR A 174 -4.95 21.98 0.72
C THR A 174 -5.74 20.80 1.26
N GLY A 175 -5.79 20.66 2.59
CA GLY A 175 -6.63 19.68 3.29
C GLY A 175 -6.09 18.25 3.30
N GLY A 176 -4.88 18.02 2.78
CA GLY A 176 -4.27 16.70 2.66
C GLY A 176 -4.97 15.80 1.64
N ASN A 177 -4.53 14.57 1.52
CA ASN A 177 -5.02 13.63 0.50
C ASN A 177 -6.51 13.26 0.69
N GLN A 178 -7.03 13.36 1.91
CA GLN A 178 -8.46 13.16 2.18
C GLN A 178 -9.35 14.20 1.48
N ALA A 179 -8.82 15.37 1.09
CA ALA A 179 -9.62 16.42 0.43
C ALA A 179 -10.26 15.94 -0.89
N LEU A 180 -9.56 15.12 -1.67
CA LEU A 180 -10.11 14.52 -2.88
C LEU A 180 -11.32 13.62 -2.56
N TYR A 181 -11.20 12.76 -1.56
CA TYR A 181 -12.27 11.83 -1.18
C TYR A 181 -13.45 12.51 -0.51
N ASN A 182 -13.21 13.62 0.20
CA ASN A 182 -14.29 14.46 0.71
C ASN A 182 -15.09 15.12 -0.44
N ALA A 183 -14.43 15.52 -1.53
CA ALA A 183 -15.10 16.05 -2.71
C ALA A 183 -15.89 14.96 -3.46
N ILE A 184 -15.34 13.75 -3.59
CA ILE A 184 -16.05 12.59 -4.14
C ILE A 184 -17.28 12.23 -3.29
N GLU A 185 -17.13 12.24 -1.96
CA GLU A 185 -18.24 11.99 -1.03
C GLU A 185 -19.40 12.97 -1.24
N GLN A 186 -19.07 14.25 -1.41
CA GLN A 186 -20.09 15.28 -1.69
C GLN A 186 -20.81 15.05 -3.02
N ASP A 187 -20.10 14.58 -4.06
CA ASP A 187 -20.69 14.26 -5.36
C ASP A 187 -21.62 13.02 -5.29
N LEU A 188 -21.22 12.01 -4.54
CA LEU A 188 -21.98 10.77 -4.37
C LEU A 188 -23.19 10.91 -3.42
N GLY A 189 -23.11 11.79 -2.43
CA GLY A 189 -24.20 12.09 -1.50
C GLY A 189 -24.84 10.83 -0.89
N ASP A 190 -26.15 10.70 -1.06
CA ASP A 190 -26.94 9.60 -0.49
C ASP A 190 -26.74 8.24 -1.16
N ASP A 191 -25.98 8.17 -2.25
CA ASP A 191 -25.63 6.90 -2.91
C ASP A 191 -24.62 6.08 -2.10
N VAL A 192 -24.02 6.65 -1.05
CA VAL A 192 -23.09 5.95 -0.16
C VAL A 192 -23.80 5.47 1.11
N LEU A 193 -23.73 4.17 1.36
CA LEU A 193 -24.29 3.55 2.56
C LEU A 193 -23.23 3.39 3.65
N TYR A 194 -22.98 4.46 4.40
CA TYR A 194 -22.06 4.42 5.54
C TYR A 194 -22.53 3.51 6.68
N ASN A 195 -21.59 3.09 7.53
CA ASN A 195 -21.84 2.20 8.67
C ASN A 195 -22.60 0.93 8.28
N SER A 196 -22.35 0.44 7.08
CA SER A 196 -23.12 -0.64 6.48
C SER A 196 -22.22 -1.81 6.09
N THR A 197 -22.72 -3.03 6.25
CA THR A 197 -22.01 -4.26 5.89
C THR A 197 -22.93 -5.18 5.09
N VAL A 198 -22.41 -5.77 4.03
CA VAL A 198 -23.08 -6.86 3.31
C VAL A 198 -23.07 -8.10 4.21
N LEU A 199 -24.25 -8.62 4.52
CA LEU A 199 -24.43 -9.84 5.31
C LEU A 199 -24.52 -11.09 4.45
N HIS A 200 -25.07 -10.97 3.24
CA HIS A 200 -25.32 -12.07 2.33
C HIS A 200 -25.43 -11.56 0.90
N SER A 201 -24.95 -12.34 -0.05
CA SER A 201 -25.17 -12.14 -1.48
C SER A 201 -25.85 -13.36 -2.12
N SER A 202 -26.54 -13.12 -3.22
CA SER A 202 -26.98 -14.15 -4.18
C SER A 202 -26.71 -13.59 -5.57
N ARG A 203 -25.78 -14.20 -6.28
CA ARG A 203 -25.27 -13.70 -7.56
C ARG A 203 -25.58 -14.70 -8.68
N THR A 204 -26.07 -14.21 -9.78
CA THR A 204 -26.42 -14.98 -10.97
C THR A 204 -25.99 -14.22 -12.22
N ASP A 205 -26.05 -14.81 -13.39
CA ASP A 205 -25.74 -14.14 -14.66
C ASP A 205 -26.77 -13.04 -15.02
N SER A 206 -27.89 -12.98 -14.32
CA SER A 206 -28.96 -11.98 -14.54
C SER A 206 -29.01 -10.86 -13.49
N GLY A 207 -28.07 -10.84 -12.57
CA GLY A 207 -28.00 -9.81 -11.53
C GLY A 207 -27.65 -10.33 -10.14
N VAL A 208 -27.61 -9.40 -9.20
CA VAL A 208 -27.13 -9.62 -7.83
C VAL A 208 -28.17 -9.14 -6.82
N LEU A 209 -28.36 -9.91 -5.76
CA LEU A 209 -29.16 -9.55 -4.60
C LEU A 209 -28.26 -9.48 -3.38
N LEU A 210 -28.22 -8.33 -2.70
CA LEU A 210 -27.46 -8.11 -1.49
C LEU A 210 -28.37 -7.81 -0.31
N THR A 211 -28.07 -8.42 0.84
CA THR A 211 -28.64 -7.99 2.12
C THR A 211 -27.59 -7.16 2.84
N VAL A 212 -27.89 -5.89 3.06
CA VAL A 212 -26.99 -4.92 3.71
C VAL A 212 -27.56 -4.50 5.05
N GLN A 213 -26.74 -4.50 6.11
CA GLN A 213 -27.14 -4.04 7.44
C GLN A 213 -26.44 -2.74 7.79
N ASN A 214 -27.19 -1.74 8.21
CA ASN A 214 -26.66 -0.55 8.84
C ASN A 214 -26.44 -0.80 10.34
N HIS A 215 -25.25 -0.55 10.84
CA HIS A 215 -24.86 -0.86 12.23
C HIS A 215 -25.39 0.15 13.26
N ILE A 216 -25.71 1.38 12.84
CA ILE A 216 -26.26 2.41 13.74
C ILE A 216 -27.74 2.15 13.98
N SER A 217 -28.51 2.00 12.91
CA SER A 217 -29.96 1.80 13.00
C SER A 217 -30.35 0.34 13.22
N GLY A 218 -29.48 -0.61 12.93
CA GLY A 218 -29.79 -2.04 12.90
C GLY A 218 -30.67 -2.47 11.71
N SER A 219 -31.09 -1.52 10.86
CA SER A 219 -31.95 -1.80 9.71
C SER A 219 -31.26 -2.65 8.67
N LYS A 220 -32.03 -3.47 7.95
CA LYS A 220 -31.56 -4.25 6.81
C LYS A 220 -32.22 -3.75 5.54
N THR A 221 -31.41 -3.55 4.52
CA THR A 221 -31.82 -3.16 3.17
C THR A 221 -31.52 -4.28 2.20
N LEU A 222 -32.46 -4.55 1.31
CA LEU A 222 -32.30 -5.47 0.21
C LEU A 222 -31.99 -4.67 -1.05
N ILE A 223 -30.83 -4.93 -1.66
CA ILE A 223 -30.37 -4.24 -2.87
C ILE A 223 -30.42 -5.21 -4.04
N HIS A 224 -31.15 -4.85 -5.08
CA HIS A 224 -31.12 -5.52 -6.37
C HIS A 224 -30.23 -4.73 -7.31
N ALA A 225 -29.16 -5.33 -7.81
CA ALA A 225 -28.24 -4.71 -8.75
C ALA A 225 -28.09 -5.54 -10.01
N ARG A 226 -27.86 -4.88 -11.14
CA ARG A 226 -27.54 -5.58 -12.41
C ARG A 226 -26.11 -6.12 -12.39
N GLN A 227 -25.20 -5.31 -11.87
CA GLN A 227 -23.77 -5.65 -11.74
C GLN A 227 -23.28 -5.31 -10.33
N LEU A 228 -22.28 -6.05 -9.85
CA LEU A 228 -21.57 -5.83 -8.60
C LEU A 228 -20.09 -5.65 -8.89
N LEU A 229 -19.49 -4.53 -8.47
CA LEU A 229 -18.04 -4.34 -8.46
C LEU A 229 -17.54 -4.53 -7.02
N ILE A 230 -16.62 -5.45 -6.83
CA ILE A 230 -15.99 -5.74 -5.54
C ILE A 230 -14.60 -5.10 -5.52
N ALA A 231 -14.40 -4.15 -4.63
CA ALA A 231 -13.17 -3.35 -4.48
C ALA A 231 -12.51 -3.55 -3.11
N ILE A 232 -12.53 -4.78 -2.60
CA ILE A 232 -11.89 -5.16 -1.34
C ILE A 232 -10.94 -6.31 -1.56
N GLU A 233 -9.88 -6.40 -0.74
CA GLU A 233 -8.98 -7.55 -0.79
C GLU A 233 -9.75 -8.86 -0.53
N PRO A 234 -9.70 -9.83 -1.45
CA PRO A 234 -10.56 -11.02 -1.42
C PRO A 234 -10.06 -12.09 -0.42
N THR A 235 -9.91 -11.70 0.84
CA THR A 235 -9.60 -12.66 1.91
C THR A 235 -10.81 -13.52 2.26
N THR A 236 -10.59 -14.65 2.93
CA THR A 236 -11.67 -15.49 3.43
C THR A 236 -12.63 -14.72 4.34
N MET A 237 -12.12 -13.76 5.12
CA MET A 237 -12.93 -12.95 6.02
C MET A 237 -13.75 -11.91 5.26
N SER A 238 -13.14 -11.17 4.33
CA SER A 238 -13.80 -10.09 3.59
C SER A 238 -14.86 -10.61 2.63
N THR A 239 -14.66 -11.80 2.08
CA THR A 239 -15.59 -12.47 1.15
C THR A 239 -16.60 -13.41 1.82
N ALA A 240 -16.59 -13.53 3.15
CA ALA A 240 -17.45 -14.46 3.88
C ALA A 240 -18.96 -14.25 3.63
N ALA A 241 -19.39 -13.03 3.31
CA ALA A 241 -20.77 -12.70 2.98
C ALA A 241 -21.14 -12.97 1.51
N LEU A 242 -20.17 -13.30 0.67
CA LEU A 242 -20.37 -13.60 -0.74
C LEU A 242 -20.62 -15.09 -0.94
N ASP A 243 -21.56 -15.40 -1.81
CA ASP A 243 -21.89 -16.77 -2.24
C ASP A 243 -20.88 -17.27 -3.28
N LEU A 244 -19.57 -17.26 -2.92
CA LEU A 244 -18.50 -17.72 -3.81
C LEU A 244 -18.73 -19.14 -4.28
N ASP A 245 -18.56 -19.37 -5.57
CA ASP A 245 -18.58 -20.72 -6.13
C ASP A 245 -17.25 -21.48 -5.89
N THR A 246 -17.16 -22.69 -6.39
CA THR A 246 -15.98 -23.53 -6.21
C THR A 246 -14.73 -22.97 -6.91
N ASN A 247 -14.92 -22.34 -8.08
CA ASN A 247 -13.80 -21.76 -8.85
C ASN A 247 -13.28 -20.48 -8.20
N GLU A 248 -14.19 -19.58 -7.81
CA GLU A 248 -13.83 -18.37 -7.07
C GLU A 248 -13.06 -18.72 -5.78
N LYS A 249 -13.58 -19.66 -4.98
CA LYS A 249 -12.90 -20.13 -3.76
C LYS A 249 -11.51 -20.66 -4.04
N LYS A 250 -11.39 -21.51 -5.09
CA LYS A 250 -10.11 -22.13 -5.47
C LYS A 250 -9.06 -21.07 -5.86
N VAL A 251 -9.46 -20.04 -6.61
CA VAL A 251 -8.54 -19.00 -7.09
C VAL A 251 -8.20 -18.03 -5.96
N LEU A 252 -9.20 -17.45 -5.31
CA LEU A 252 -9.01 -16.40 -4.31
C LEU A 252 -8.32 -16.88 -3.03
N SER A 253 -8.47 -18.18 -2.68
CA SER A 253 -7.80 -18.75 -1.49
C SER A 253 -6.28 -18.90 -1.62
N LYS A 254 -5.72 -18.71 -2.81
CA LYS A 254 -4.26 -18.80 -3.03
C LYS A 254 -3.52 -17.56 -2.57
N PHE A 255 -4.22 -16.42 -2.45
CA PHE A 255 -3.59 -15.18 -2.03
C PHE A 255 -3.05 -15.22 -0.61
N THR A 256 -1.83 -14.73 -0.47
CA THR A 256 -1.20 -14.36 0.79
C THR A 256 -0.99 -12.85 0.84
N TYR A 257 -0.88 -12.30 2.03
CA TYR A 257 -0.84 -10.85 2.25
C TYR A 257 0.19 -10.49 3.31
N THR A 258 0.68 -9.26 3.28
CA THR A 258 1.22 -8.55 4.44
C THR A 258 0.14 -7.70 5.09
N ARG A 259 0.45 -7.18 6.28
CA ARG A 259 -0.34 -6.16 6.98
C ARG A 259 0.53 -4.97 7.24
N GLU A 260 0.01 -3.81 6.94
CA GLU A 260 0.64 -2.54 7.27
C GLU A 260 -0.24 -1.78 8.24
N TYR A 261 0.42 -1.11 9.16
CA TYR A 261 -0.20 -0.22 10.13
C TYR A 261 0.52 1.12 10.04
N SER A 262 -0.25 2.16 9.92
CA SER A 262 0.25 3.51 9.85
C SER A 262 -0.34 4.35 10.98
N GLY A 263 0.44 5.28 11.52
CA GLY A 263 -0.08 6.14 12.58
C GLY A 263 0.80 7.34 12.86
N ILE A 264 0.24 8.24 13.64
CA ILE A 264 0.93 9.44 14.10
C ILE A 264 1.13 9.36 15.60
N VAL A 265 2.36 9.61 16.04
CA VAL A 265 2.72 9.67 17.44
C VAL A 265 3.27 11.04 17.83
N ASN A 266 3.07 11.41 19.08
CA ASN A 266 3.61 12.63 19.68
C ASN A 266 4.27 12.31 21.01
N ASN A 267 5.55 11.94 20.97
CA ASN A 267 6.35 11.69 22.16
C ASN A 267 7.55 12.64 22.19
N SER A 268 7.71 13.38 23.26
CA SER A 268 8.82 14.32 23.42
C SER A 268 10.20 13.67 23.51
N ALA A 269 10.25 12.34 23.61
CA ALA A 269 11.49 11.56 23.51
C ALA A 269 12.07 11.55 22.09
N PHE A 270 11.22 11.67 21.06
CA PHE A 270 11.65 11.85 19.69
C PHE A 270 11.96 13.32 19.45
N VAL A 271 13.09 13.60 18.85
CA VAL A 271 13.62 14.97 18.75
C VAL A 271 13.56 15.47 17.31
N ALA A 272 12.68 16.44 17.04
CA ALA A 272 12.64 17.12 15.75
C ALA A 272 13.99 17.85 15.44
N PRO A 273 14.48 17.84 14.19
CA PRO A 273 13.91 17.25 12.97
C PRO A 273 14.45 15.83 12.67
N MET A 274 14.70 15.03 13.69
CA MET A 274 15.25 13.68 13.51
C MET A 274 14.16 12.71 13.05
N SER A 275 14.50 11.84 12.10
CA SER A 275 13.75 10.64 11.75
C SER A 275 14.57 9.40 12.11
N TYR A 276 13.91 8.31 12.43
CA TYR A 276 14.53 7.05 12.84
C TYR A 276 14.07 5.96 11.88
N ALA A 277 15.01 5.38 11.14
CA ALA A 277 14.74 4.28 10.22
C ALA A 277 15.30 2.97 10.77
N ASN A 278 14.47 1.95 10.82
CA ASN A 278 14.89 0.61 11.22
C ASN A 278 15.69 -0.04 10.11
N MET A 279 16.89 -0.50 10.45
CA MET A 279 17.77 -1.17 9.52
C MET A 279 18.45 -2.35 10.21
N ALA A 280 18.54 -3.47 9.54
CA ALA A 280 19.23 -4.63 10.06
C ALA A 280 20.74 -4.34 10.22
N ALA A 281 21.35 -4.78 11.32
CA ALA A 281 22.78 -4.53 11.61
C ALA A 281 23.72 -5.02 10.48
N GLY A 282 23.34 -6.10 9.78
CA GLY A 282 24.10 -6.66 8.66
C GLY A 282 24.08 -5.82 7.38
N ALA A 283 23.27 -4.77 7.32
CA ALA A 283 23.24 -3.86 6.17
C ALA A 283 24.47 -2.94 6.10
N ALA A 284 25.14 -2.72 7.24
CA ALA A 284 26.35 -1.88 7.26
C ALA A 284 27.55 -2.58 6.62
N PRO A 285 28.40 -1.84 5.87
CA PRO A 285 28.22 -0.42 5.59
C PRO A 285 27.33 -0.11 4.35
N ASP A 286 27.18 -1.06 3.42
CA ASP A 286 26.60 -0.85 2.10
C ASP A 286 25.87 -2.09 1.53
N ASN A 287 25.48 -3.02 2.38
CA ASN A 287 24.74 -4.20 1.95
C ASN A 287 23.22 -3.95 2.00
N TYR A 288 22.71 -3.25 1.00
CA TYR A 288 21.30 -2.81 0.94
C TYR A 288 20.29 -3.97 0.76
N LEU A 289 20.77 -5.17 0.43
CA LEU A 289 19.93 -6.36 0.31
C LEU A 289 19.54 -6.97 1.67
N ILE A 290 20.19 -6.55 2.75
CA ILE A 290 19.83 -6.99 4.11
C ILE A 290 18.84 -6.03 4.73
N LEU A 291 17.57 -6.41 4.68
CA LEU A 291 16.44 -5.67 5.23
C LEU A 291 15.95 -6.30 6.55
N PRO A 292 15.19 -5.56 7.38
CA PRO A 292 14.56 -6.13 8.57
C PRO A 292 13.61 -7.28 8.22
N ASP A 293 13.59 -8.31 9.05
CA ASP A 293 12.65 -9.42 8.93
C ASP A 293 11.30 -9.07 9.59
N SER A 294 10.21 -9.57 9.01
CA SER A 294 8.85 -9.32 9.48
C SER A 294 8.60 -10.02 10.85
N SER A 295 7.92 -9.41 11.84
CA SER A 295 7.25 -8.11 11.77
C SER A 295 8.15 -7.03 12.37
N PHE A 296 8.10 -5.83 11.84
CA PHE A 296 8.99 -4.74 12.27
C PHE A 296 8.30 -3.37 12.21
N THR A 297 8.72 -2.44 13.08
CA THR A 297 8.50 -1.01 12.85
C THR A 297 9.52 -0.56 11.82
N ASN A 298 9.07 0.05 10.72
CA ASN A 298 9.96 0.49 9.66
C ASN A 298 10.59 1.85 9.98
N THR A 299 9.75 2.83 10.26
CA THR A 299 10.20 4.20 10.50
C THR A 299 9.44 4.86 11.65
N ILE A 300 10.08 5.87 12.24
CA ILE A 300 9.48 6.90 13.08
C ILE A 300 9.95 8.22 12.49
N SER A 301 9.17 8.79 11.55
CA SER A 301 9.60 9.89 10.68
C SER A 301 9.00 11.21 11.10
N TYR A 302 9.83 12.23 11.28
CA TYR A 302 9.36 13.58 11.61
C TYR A 302 8.52 14.18 10.47
N MET A 303 7.33 14.67 10.79
CA MET A 303 6.36 15.19 9.82
C MET A 303 6.49 16.70 9.56
N GLY A 304 7.64 17.29 9.87
CA GLY A 304 7.95 18.68 9.53
C GLY A 304 7.50 19.73 10.56
N SER A 305 6.48 19.47 11.38
CA SER A 305 6.01 20.43 12.40
C SER A 305 5.27 19.76 13.56
N ASN A 306 4.86 20.55 14.55
CA ASN A 306 4.04 20.16 15.70
C ASN A 306 4.55 18.97 16.54
N ASN A 307 5.83 18.62 16.39
CA ASN A 307 6.45 17.45 17.04
C ASN A 307 5.66 16.14 16.79
N LEU A 308 5.13 16.01 15.57
CA LEU A 308 4.44 14.82 15.10
C LEU A 308 5.39 13.92 14.31
N PHE A 309 5.23 12.61 14.52
CA PHE A 309 6.03 11.60 13.84
C PHE A 309 5.11 10.55 13.23
N HIS A 310 5.34 10.28 11.95
CA HIS A 310 4.69 9.20 11.23
C HIS A 310 5.37 7.88 11.54
N VAL A 311 4.59 6.86 11.81
CA VAL A 311 5.07 5.51 12.11
C VAL A 311 4.47 4.53 11.12
N ILE A 312 5.32 3.69 10.53
CA ILE A 312 4.90 2.57 9.69
C ILE A 312 5.36 1.26 10.35
N ILE A 313 4.43 0.33 10.49
CA ILE A 313 4.67 -1.01 11.03
C ILE A 313 4.19 -2.04 10.03
N VAL A 314 5.05 -3.00 9.70
CA VAL A 314 4.76 -4.05 8.72
C VAL A 314 4.83 -5.41 9.38
N GLY A 315 3.90 -6.26 9.06
CA GLY A 315 3.85 -7.62 9.59
C GLY A 315 3.19 -8.62 8.65
N ASN A 316 3.25 -9.86 9.06
CA ASN A 316 2.55 -10.94 8.40
C ASN A 316 1.05 -10.97 8.77
N ASN A 317 0.31 -11.91 8.23
CA ASN A 317 -1.14 -12.04 8.46
C ASN A 317 -1.56 -12.25 9.93
N THR A 318 -0.63 -12.58 10.82
CA THR A 318 -0.92 -12.83 12.24
C THR A 318 -0.76 -11.59 13.11
N LEU A 319 -0.08 -10.56 12.62
CA LEU A 319 0.05 -9.29 13.35
C LEU A 319 -1.32 -8.59 13.36
N ASP A 320 -1.87 -8.38 14.54
CA ASP A 320 -3.07 -7.57 14.73
C ASP A 320 -2.72 -6.14 15.19
N GLU A 321 -3.71 -5.27 15.28
CA GLU A 321 -3.54 -3.88 15.74
C GLU A 321 -2.88 -3.79 17.12
N ARG A 322 -3.27 -4.65 18.04
CA ARG A 322 -2.69 -4.67 19.40
C ARG A 322 -1.22 -5.08 19.36
N GLY A 323 -0.90 -6.08 18.56
CA GLY A 323 0.48 -6.52 18.34
C GLY A 323 1.34 -5.45 17.69
N ALA A 324 0.82 -4.73 16.70
CA ALA A 324 1.53 -3.62 16.06
C ALA A 324 1.84 -2.48 17.04
N LYS A 325 0.86 -2.08 17.85
CA LYS A 325 1.07 -1.06 18.89
C LYS A 325 2.07 -1.52 19.98
N ALA A 326 2.02 -2.81 20.36
CA ALA A 326 2.97 -3.39 21.30
C ALA A 326 4.39 -3.43 20.73
N LEU A 327 4.56 -3.76 19.45
CA LEU A 327 5.86 -3.79 18.79
C LEU A 327 6.54 -2.41 18.80
N LEU A 328 5.80 -1.34 18.49
CA LEU A 328 6.36 0.02 18.58
C LEU A 328 6.76 0.37 20.01
N GLN A 329 5.95 -0.02 21.01
CA GLN A 329 6.28 0.21 22.41
C GLN A 329 7.57 -0.53 22.83
N GLU A 330 7.75 -1.77 22.40
CA GLU A 330 8.99 -2.55 22.64
C GLU A 330 10.20 -1.91 21.95
N ASN A 331 10.06 -1.46 20.72
CA ASN A 331 11.13 -0.74 20.02
C ASN A 331 11.48 0.57 20.74
N PHE A 332 10.49 1.34 21.17
CA PHE A 332 10.70 2.56 21.95
C PHE A 332 11.48 2.30 23.23
N GLU A 333 11.13 1.27 23.99
CA GLU A 333 11.85 0.87 25.20
C GLU A 333 13.28 0.41 24.91
N THR A 334 13.49 -0.28 23.77
CA THR A 334 14.82 -0.71 23.32
C THR A 334 15.70 0.49 23.00
N LEU A 335 15.17 1.48 22.28
CA LEU A 335 15.87 2.72 21.97
C LEU A 335 16.25 3.51 23.23
N LEU A 336 15.36 3.55 24.23
CA LEU A 336 15.62 4.17 25.54
C LEU A 336 16.75 3.43 26.28
N LYS A 337 16.69 2.10 26.35
CA LYS A 337 17.73 1.27 27.00
C LYS A 337 19.10 1.44 26.36
N ALA A 338 19.14 1.59 25.03
CA ALA A 338 20.37 1.81 24.27
C ALA A 338 20.89 3.26 24.33
N GLY A 339 20.18 4.16 25.04
CA GLY A 339 20.56 5.57 25.16
C GLY A 339 20.41 6.37 23.86
N ARG A 340 19.50 5.94 22.97
CA ARG A 340 19.17 6.68 21.73
C ARG A 340 18.21 7.81 22.02
N LEU A 341 17.41 7.68 23.05
CA LEU A 341 16.44 8.64 23.56
C LEU A 341 16.79 8.98 25.00
N GLY A 342 16.33 10.14 25.50
CA GLY A 342 16.68 10.60 26.83
C GLY A 342 16.18 9.69 27.96
N GLU A 343 16.98 9.45 28.99
CA GLU A 343 16.62 8.58 30.10
C GLU A 343 15.38 9.04 30.90
N SER A 344 15.08 10.35 30.89
CA SER A 344 13.90 10.93 31.53
C SER A 344 12.58 10.40 31.01
N TYR A 345 12.60 9.68 29.87
CA TYR A 345 11.42 9.11 29.24
C TYR A 345 11.20 7.63 29.53
N LYS A 346 12.03 7.01 30.37
CA LYS A 346 11.83 5.62 30.78
C LYS A 346 10.47 5.41 31.44
N GLY A 347 9.77 4.36 30.96
CA GLY A 347 8.44 3.99 31.47
C GLY A 347 7.29 4.78 30.87
N GLN A 348 7.56 5.70 29.93
CA GLN A 348 6.49 6.33 29.16
C GLN A 348 5.90 5.37 28.12
N GLN A 349 4.63 5.56 27.86
CA GLN A 349 3.94 4.88 26.78
C GLN A 349 3.98 5.73 25.51
N ILE A 350 3.93 5.06 24.36
CA ILE A 350 3.73 5.74 23.07
C ILE A 350 2.39 6.49 23.11
N ASN A 351 2.43 7.76 22.78
CA ASN A 351 1.25 8.61 22.68
C ASN A 351 0.78 8.66 21.22
N TRP A 352 -0.20 7.83 20.90
CA TRP A 352 -0.83 7.82 19.59
C TRP A 352 -1.76 9.03 19.44
N VAL A 353 -1.57 9.78 18.36
CA VAL A 353 -2.43 10.89 17.93
C VAL A 353 -3.52 10.36 17.01
N ASP A 354 -3.12 9.52 16.05
CA ASP A 354 -4.00 8.80 15.16
C ASP A 354 -3.40 7.45 14.76
N PHE A 355 -4.23 6.53 14.27
CA PHE A 355 -3.80 5.18 13.90
C PHE A 355 -4.75 4.55 12.90
N SER A 356 -4.19 3.97 11.85
CA SER A 356 -4.93 3.30 10.78
C SER A 356 -4.42 1.89 10.51
N VAL A 357 -5.31 1.04 10.07
CA VAL A 357 -5.02 -0.35 9.67
C VAL A 357 -5.09 -0.44 8.15
N HIS A 358 -3.94 -0.59 7.50
CA HIS A 358 -3.78 -0.67 6.05
C HIS A 358 -3.56 -2.11 5.58
N GLY A 359 -4.31 -3.02 6.07
CA GLY A 359 -4.09 -4.39 5.64
C GLY A 359 -5.34 -5.23 5.70
N PRO A 360 -5.38 -6.32 4.97
CA PRO A 360 -4.33 -6.96 4.16
C PRO A 360 -3.97 -6.16 2.90
N MET A 361 -2.68 -6.19 2.51
CA MET A 361 -2.20 -5.55 1.28
C MET A 361 -1.10 -6.40 0.60
N HIS A 362 -0.74 -5.99 -0.62
CA HIS A 362 0.22 -6.70 -1.46
C HIS A 362 -0.14 -8.18 -1.62
N ALA A 363 -1.29 -8.43 -2.25
CA ALA A 363 -1.76 -9.77 -2.58
C ALA A 363 -0.74 -10.52 -3.43
N ARG A 364 -0.29 -11.69 -2.96
CA ARG A 364 0.74 -12.51 -3.61
C ARG A 364 0.30 -13.95 -3.67
N VAL A 365 0.84 -14.67 -4.65
CA VAL A 365 0.74 -16.13 -4.74
C VAL A 365 2.12 -16.74 -4.93
N SER A 366 2.24 -18.06 -4.78
CA SER A 366 3.53 -18.72 -4.97
C SER A 366 4.00 -18.68 -6.45
N PRO A 367 5.31 -18.74 -6.72
CA PRO A 367 5.83 -18.86 -8.09
C PRO A 367 5.23 -20.04 -8.86
N GLU A 368 4.96 -21.16 -8.18
CA GLU A 368 4.33 -22.35 -8.76
C GLU A 368 2.90 -22.05 -9.20
N ASP A 369 2.14 -21.26 -8.42
CA ASP A 369 0.79 -20.84 -8.80
C ASP A 369 0.83 -19.90 -10.01
N VAL A 370 1.79 -18.97 -10.06
CA VAL A 370 2.01 -18.10 -11.22
C VAL A 370 2.26 -18.95 -12.47
N GLN A 371 3.19 -19.91 -12.39
CA GLN A 371 3.50 -20.85 -13.47
C GLN A 371 2.33 -21.75 -13.86
N ALA A 372 1.41 -22.01 -12.95
CA ALA A 372 0.18 -22.76 -13.23
C ALA A 372 -0.95 -21.93 -13.85
N GLY A 373 -0.67 -20.69 -14.28
CA GLY A 373 -1.63 -19.81 -14.96
C GLY A 373 -2.61 -19.14 -13.99
N PHE A 374 -2.15 -18.76 -12.81
CA PHE A 374 -2.99 -18.12 -11.80
C PHE A 374 -3.67 -16.85 -12.32
N PHE A 375 -2.94 -15.96 -13.00
CA PHE A 375 -3.51 -14.69 -13.45
C PHE A 375 -4.55 -14.85 -14.54
N GLN A 376 -4.42 -15.85 -15.41
CA GLN A 376 -5.46 -16.21 -16.37
C GLN A 376 -6.73 -16.71 -15.65
N GLN A 377 -6.55 -17.54 -14.60
CA GLN A 377 -7.67 -18.02 -13.78
C GLN A 377 -8.33 -16.88 -12.99
N LEU A 378 -7.54 -15.94 -12.44
CA LEU A 378 -8.02 -14.78 -11.69
C LEU A 378 -8.87 -13.87 -12.58
N TYR A 379 -8.37 -13.54 -13.77
CA TYR A 379 -9.07 -12.63 -14.69
C TYR A 379 -10.26 -13.28 -15.39
N ALA A 380 -10.30 -14.62 -15.47
CA ALA A 380 -11.50 -15.34 -15.89
C ALA A 380 -12.68 -15.21 -14.91
N LEU A 381 -12.48 -14.67 -13.72
CA LEU A 381 -13.56 -14.36 -12.77
C LEU A 381 -14.31 -13.07 -13.14
N GLN A 382 -13.73 -12.20 -13.96
CA GLN A 382 -14.33 -10.93 -14.35
C GLN A 382 -15.62 -11.15 -15.14
N GLY A 383 -16.69 -10.47 -14.72
CA GLY A 383 -18.02 -10.54 -15.33
C GLY A 383 -18.81 -11.81 -15.03
N GLN A 384 -18.26 -12.79 -14.33
CA GLN A 384 -18.97 -14.01 -13.97
C GLN A 384 -20.02 -13.73 -12.90
N ARG A 385 -21.21 -14.27 -13.07
CA ARG A 385 -22.33 -14.11 -12.13
C ARG A 385 -22.63 -12.63 -11.81
N SER A 386 -22.60 -11.77 -12.86
CA SER A 386 -22.81 -10.31 -12.77
C SER A 386 -21.84 -9.63 -11.79
N THR A 387 -20.62 -10.13 -11.66
CA THR A 387 -19.64 -9.63 -10.66
C THR A 387 -18.30 -9.31 -11.30
N TRP A 388 -17.76 -8.17 -10.93
CA TRP A 388 -16.45 -7.65 -11.35
C TRP A 388 -15.60 -7.40 -10.12
N TRP A 389 -14.29 -7.47 -10.30
CA TRP A 389 -13.33 -7.38 -9.22
C TRP A 389 -12.29 -6.30 -9.54
N THR A 390 -11.98 -5.48 -8.56
CA THR A 390 -10.90 -4.48 -8.60
C THR A 390 -10.17 -4.44 -7.25
N GLY A 391 -9.19 -3.56 -7.11
CA GLY A 391 -8.38 -3.42 -5.91
C GLY A 391 -7.00 -4.06 -6.06
N GLY A 392 -6.21 -4.03 -4.99
CA GLY A 392 -4.81 -4.42 -4.98
C GLY A 392 -4.55 -5.84 -5.48
N ALA A 393 -5.45 -6.78 -5.21
CA ALA A 393 -5.33 -8.17 -5.66
C ALA A 393 -5.49 -8.36 -7.18
N PHE A 394 -6.15 -7.42 -7.86
CA PHE A 394 -6.42 -7.48 -9.30
C PHE A 394 -5.57 -6.48 -10.13
N ALA A 395 -4.89 -5.57 -9.46
CA ALA A 395 -4.00 -4.58 -10.08
C ALA A 395 -2.78 -4.36 -9.17
N CYS A 396 -2.73 -3.24 -8.47
CA CYS A 396 -1.69 -2.94 -7.48
C CYS A 396 -2.25 -2.08 -6.34
N ASN A 397 -1.46 -1.92 -5.28
CA ASN A 397 -1.85 -1.05 -4.15
C ASN A 397 -1.42 0.42 -4.36
N PHE A 398 -1.21 0.86 -5.60
CA PHE A 398 -0.92 2.23 -5.94
C PHE A 398 -2.13 2.89 -6.61
N GLN A 399 -2.58 4.00 -6.06
CA GLN A 399 -3.91 4.54 -6.30
C GLN A 399 -4.16 4.96 -7.75
N THR A 400 -3.25 5.70 -8.37
CA THR A 400 -3.45 6.18 -9.75
C THR A 400 -3.34 5.06 -10.78
N THR A 401 -2.51 4.04 -10.54
CA THR A 401 -2.47 2.82 -11.35
C THR A 401 -3.78 2.03 -11.20
N LEU A 402 -4.35 1.99 -10.00
CA LEU A 402 -5.64 1.33 -9.77
C LEU A 402 -6.78 2.06 -10.50
N TRP A 403 -6.78 3.40 -10.54
CA TRP A 403 -7.75 4.15 -11.35
C TRP A 403 -7.62 3.84 -12.85
N GLU A 404 -6.40 3.77 -13.36
CA GLU A 404 -6.14 3.38 -14.76
C GLU A 404 -6.65 1.95 -15.04
N PHE A 405 -6.47 1.03 -14.10
CA PHE A 405 -7.06 -0.32 -14.20
C PHE A 405 -8.59 -0.27 -14.23
N ASP A 406 -9.22 0.51 -13.37
CA ASP A 406 -10.67 0.64 -13.31
C ASP A 406 -11.26 1.19 -14.62
N GLU A 407 -10.53 2.08 -15.31
CA GLU A 407 -10.92 2.54 -16.66
C GLU A 407 -10.95 1.42 -17.70
N THR A 408 -10.20 0.35 -17.51
CA THR A 408 -10.28 -0.83 -18.38
C THR A 408 -11.49 -1.72 -18.07
N LEU A 409 -11.99 -1.68 -16.82
CA LEU A 409 -13.15 -2.45 -16.38
C LEU A 409 -14.48 -1.78 -16.71
N ILE A 410 -14.59 -0.46 -16.50
CA ILE A 410 -15.84 0.30 -16.59
C ILE A 410 -16.57 0.09 -17.92
N PRO A 411 -15.90 0.14 -19.11
CA PRO A 411 -16.58 -0.12 -20.37
C PRO A 411 -17.21 -1.51 -20.45
N ASN A 412 -16.54 -2.51 -19.88
CA ASN A 412 -17.03 -3.88 -19.85
C ASN A 412 -18.23 -4.03 -18.91
N ILE A 413 -18.19 -3.37 -17.75
CA ILE A 413 -19.31 -3.34 -16.80
C ILE A 413 -20.53 -2.69 -17.44
N ILE A 414 -20.36 -1.53 -18.09
CA ILE A 414 -21.44 -0.79 -18.78
C ILE A 414 -22.04 -1.61 -19.93
N ALA A 415 -21.24 -2.31 -20.70
CA ALA A 415 -21.72 -3.15 -21.80
C ALA A 415 -22.58 -4.34 -21.32
N ASN A 416 -22.52 -4.70 -20.02
CA ASN A 416 -23.28 -5.78 -19.41
C ASN A 416 -24.45 -5.27 -18.54
N LEU A 417 -24.74 -3.97 -18.53
CA LEU A 417 -25.93 -3.39 -17.91
C LEU A 417 -27.17 -3.57 -18.78
#